data_465b8f8a2bc5adb5f628460af394aa04
#
_entry.id   465b8f8a2bc5adb5f628460af394aa04
#
_cell.length_a   1.000
_cell.length_b   1.000
_cell.length_c   1.000
_cell.angle_alpha   90.00
_cell.angle_beta   90.00
_cell.angle_gamma   90.00
#
_symmetry.space_group_name_H-M   'P 1'
#
loop_
_entity.id
_entity.type
_entity.pdbx_description
1 polymer ?
#
loop_
_entity_poly.entity_id
_entity_poly.type
_entity_poly.pdbx_seq_one_letter_code
_entity_poly.pdbx_strand_id
1 'polypeptide(L)'
;MTVKSDVEAEIARVYKLAAVSRESNSLYLRVLKSAYVDLQHSKPQAVAYKLVNTIRTLKQNQIGIQIPDYLRESVERLNELSRAENYDPLAVQH
;
A
#
# COMPACT_ATOMS: atom_id res chain seq x y z
N MET A 1 5.43 -19.00 -3.56
CA MET A 1 5.55 -17.56 -3.26
C MET A 1 4.89 -17.25 -1.94
N THR A 2 5.44 -16.32 -1.20
CA THR A 2 4.90 -15.94 0.11
C THR A 2 4.09 -14.67 0.01
N VAL A 3 3.25 -14.42 1.01
CA VAL A 3 2.49 -13.16 1.08
C VAL A 3 3.45 -11.98 1.14
N LYS A 4 4.55 -12.11 1.90
CA LYS A 4 5.57 -11.06 1.98
C LYS A 4 6.15 -10.75 0.61
N SER A 5 6.49 -11.76 -0.16
CA SER A 5 7.02 -11.61 -1.50
C SER A 5 6.02 -10.90 -2.43
N ASP A 6 4.74 -11.25 -2.33
CA ASP A 6 3.69 -10.64 -3.15
C ASP A 6 3.47 -9.17 -2.78
N VAL A 7 3.44 -8.86 -1.49
CA VAL A 7 3.28 -7.47 -1.02
C VAL A 7 4.49 -6.64 -1.43
N GLU A 8 5.69 -7.18 -1.23
CA GLU A 8 6.93 -6.50 -1.60
C GLU A 8 6.97 -6.18 -3.10
N ALA A 9 6.63 -7.17 -3.93
CA ALA A 9 6.61 -6.99 -5.39
C ALA A 9 5.59 -5.93 -5.81
N GLU A 10 4.41 -5.93 -5.19
CA GLU A 10 3.37 -4.96 -5.51
C GLU A 10 3.80 -3.54 -5.12
N ILE A 11 4.37 -3.37 -3.94
CA ILE A 11 4.87 -2.06 -3.50
C ILE A 11 5.99 -1.57 -4.42
N ALA A 12 6.93 -2.43 -4.78
CA ALA A 12 8.04 -2.07 -5.66
C ALA A 12 7.53 -1.68 -7.05
N ARG A 13 6.56 -2.40 -7.60
CA ARG A 13 5.96 -2.10 -8.90
C ARG A 13 5.30 -0.72 -8.89
N VAL A 14 4.50 -0.46 -7.87
CA VAL A 14 3.77 0.81 -7.74
C VAL A 14 4.74 1.97 -7.52
N TYR A 15 5.78 1.75 -6.72
CA TYR A 15 6.79 2.77 -6.49
C TYR A 15 7.48 3.19 -7.79
N LYS A 16 7.84 2.23 -8.64
CA LYS A 16 8.44 2.54 -9.93
C LYS A 16 7.50 3.34 -10.81
N LEU A 17 6.23 2.97 -10.85
CA LEU A 17 5.23 3.70 -11.62
C LEU A 17 5.04 5.12 -11.07
N ALA A 18 5.00 5.26 -9.77
CA ALA A 18 4.85 6.55 -9.12
C ALA A 18 6.04 7.46 -9.40
N ALA A 19 7.24 6.90 -9.39
CA ALA A 19 8.47 7.68 -9.61
C ALA A 19 8.56 8.27 -11.01
N VAL A 20 7.97 7.62 -12.03
CA VAL A 20 8.01 8.09 -13.41
C VAL A 20 6.73 8.78 -13.84
N SER A 21 5.69 8.76 -13.03
CA SER A 21 4.40 9.34 -13.36
C SER A 21 4.40 10.84 -13.14
N ARG A 22 3.86 11.60 -14.09
CA ARG A 22 3.66 13.04 -13.92
C ARG A 22 2.56 13.35 -12.94
N GLU A 23 1.68 12.38 -12.68
CA GLU A 23 0.59 12.51 -11.72
C GLU A 23 1.02 12.13 -10.31
N SER A 24 2.28 11.73 -10.12
CA SER A 24 2.73 11.28 -8.82
C SER A 24 2.82 12.44 -7.84
N ASN A 25 2.41 12.14 -6.63
CA ASN A 25 2.52 13.05 -5.52
C ASN A 25 3.66 12.54 -4.63
N SER A 26 4.53 13.42 -4.15
CA SER A 26 5.63 13.03 -3.28
C SER A 26 5.18 12.34 -2.00
N LEU A 27 3.95 12.62 -1.55
CA LEU A 27 3.37 11.92 -0.39
C LEU A 27 3.18 10.44 -0.67
N TYR A 28 2.71 10.07 -1.87
CA TYR A 28 2.55 8.67 -2.24
C TYR A 28 3.91 7.96 -2.26
N LEU A 29 4.93 8.61 -2.78
CA LEU A 29 6.27 8.04 -2.80
C LEU A 29 6.79 7.78 -1.38
N ARG A 30 6.58 8.72 -0.47
CA ARG A 30 6.96 8.55 0.94
C ARG A 30 6.22 7.40 1.60
N VAL A 31 4.92 7.32 1.37
CA VAL A 31 4.08 6.29 1.96
C VAL A 31 4.51 4.91 1.46
N LEU A 32 4.76 4.78 0.16
CA LEU A 32 5.20 3.52 -0.42
C LEU A 32 6.57 3.10 0.11
N LYS A 33 7.49 4.04 0.21
CA LYS A 33 8.82 3.76 0.75
C LYS A 33 8.76 3.34 2.21
N SER A 34 7.94 4.02 3.00
CA SER A 34 7.74 3.68 4.41
C SER A 34 7.17 2.26 4.56
N ALA A 35 6.18 1.91 3.73
CA ALA A 35 5.61 0.58 3.75
C ALA A 35 6.65 -0.50 3.39
N TYR A 36 7.49 -0.21 2.41
CA TYR A 36 8.56 -1.14 2.02
C TYR A 36 9.51 -1.42 3.20
N VAL A 37 9.88 -0.37 3.93
CA VAL A 37 10.73 -0.51 5.11
C VAL A 37 10.00 -1.29 6.20
N ASP A 38 8.72 -1.02 6.42
CA ASP A 38 7.92 -1.69 7.44
C ASP A 38 7.81 -3.21 7.19
N LEU A 39 7.91 -3.66 5.94
CA LEU A 39 7.92 -5.08 5.62
C LEU A 39 9.05 -5.85 6.29
N GLN A 40 10.13 -5.17 6.67
CA GLN A 40 11.25 -5.81 7.34
C GLN A 40 10.97 -6.10 8.81
N HIS A 41 9.97 -5.45 9.39
CA HIS A 41 9.70 -5.50 10.83
C HIS A 41 8.28 -5.94 11.18
N SER A 42 7.36 -5.95 10.22
CA SER A 42 5.95 -6.22 10.45
C SER A 42 5.44 -7.30 9.52
N LYS A 43 4.28 -7.88 9.87
CA LYS A 43 3.64 -8.86 9.01
C LYS A 43 3.21 -8.21 7.69
N PRO A 44 3.40 -8.89 6.55
CA PRO A 44 3.06 -8.30 5.25
C PRO A 44 1.58 -7.94 5.13
N GLN A 45 0.69 -8.73 5.71
CA GLN A 45 -0.74 -8.41 5.69
C GLN A 45 -1.04 -7.11 6.43
N ALA A 46 -0.38 -6.90 7.58
CA ALA A 46 -0.55 -5.68 8.35
C ALA A 46 0.00 -4.46 7.60
N VAL A 47 1.13 -4.61 6.93
CA VAL A 47 1.71 -3.54 6.12
C VAL A 47 0.79 -3.18 4.96
N ALA A 48 0.25 -4.18 4.26
CA ALA A 48 -0.69 -3.95 3.16
C ALA A 48 -1.95 -3.23 3.64
N TYR A 49 -2.50 -3.65 4.77
CA TYR A 49 -3.70 -3.02 5.35
C TYR A 49 -3.44 -1.56 5.71
N LYS A 50 -2.34 -1.29 6.38
CA LYS A 50 -1.96 0.07 6.78
C LYS A 50 -1.74 0.96 5.56
N LEU A 51 -1.08 0.43 4.55
CA LEU A 51 -0.80 1.16 3.31
C LEU A 51 -2.09 1.55 2.60
N VAL A 52 -3.04 0.62 2.46
CA VAL A 52 -4.34 0.91 1.85
C VAL A 52 -5.07 2.01 2.60
N ASN A 53 -5.11 1.91 3.92
CA ASN A 53 -5.78 2.92 4.75
C ASN A 53 -5.11 4.28 4.65
N THR A 54 -3.78 4.31 4.60
CA THR A 54 -3.02 5.56 4.47
C THR A 54 -3.33 6.24 3.13
N ILE A 55 -3.35 5.49 2.04
CA ILE A 55 -3.67 6.04 0.71
C ILE A 55 -5.09 6.60 0.68
N ARG A 56 -6.05 5.87 1.23
CA ARG A 56 -7.45 6.32 1.29
C ARG A 56 -7.61 7.57 2.14
N THR A 57 -6.88 7.66 3.24
CA THR A 57 -6.91 8.82 4.13
C THR A 57 -6.33 10.05 3.45
N LEU A 58 -5.25 9.90 2.69
CA LEU A 58 -4.66 11.01 1.94
C LEU A 58 -5.66 11.57 0.93
N LYS A 59 -6.40 10.69 0.25
CA LYS A 59 -7.43 11.13 -0.69
C LYS A 59 -8.51 11.94 0.01
N GLN A 60 -8.95 11.49 1.20
CA GLN A 60 -10.02 12.16 1.94
C GLN A 60 -9.59 13.52 2.51
N ASN A 61 -8.34 13.61 2.95
CA ASN A 61 -7.86 14.78 3.68
C ASN A 61 -7.29 15.88 2.78
N GLN A 62 -6.99 15.56 1.53
CA GLN A 62 -6.42 16.53 0.60
C GLN A 62 -7.39 16.76 -0.56
N ILE A 63 -8.11 17.88 -0.46
CA ILE A 63 -9.11 18.26 -1.45
C ILE A 63 -8.42 18.44 -2.82
N GLY A 64 -8.99 17.81 -3.85
CA GLY A 64 -8.47 17.91 -5.21
C GLY A 64 -7.42 16.88 -5.57
N ILE A 65 -6.93 16.08 -4.62
CA ILE A 65 -6.03 15.01 -4.93
C ILE A 65 -6.83 13.76 -5.24
N GLN A 66 -6.66 13.24 -6.44
CA GLN A 66 -7.28 11.99 -6.84
C GLN A 66 -6.24 10.88 -6.78
N ILE A 67 -6.71 9.65 -6.50
CA ILE A 67 -5.84 8.49 -6.57
C ILE A 67 -5.55 8.21 -8.05
N PRO A 68 -4.27 8.23 -8.48
CA PRO A 68 -3.93 7.90 -9.87
C PRO A 68 -4.37 6.48 -10.23
N ASP A 69 -4.63 6.24 -11.51
CA ASP A 69 -5.10 4.94 -11.97
C ASP A 69 -4.16 3.79 -11.60
N TYR A 70 -2.85 4.02 -11.66
CA TYR A 70 -1.89 2.99 -11.31
C TYR A 70 -1.99 2.57 -9.83
N LEU A 71 -2.45 3.50 -8.96
CA LEU A 71 -2.65 3.20 -7.54
C LEU A 71 -3.99 2.51 -7.27
N ARG A 72 -5.03 2.77 -8.05
CA ARG A 72 -6.35 2.17 -7.81
C ARG A 72 -6.29 0.65 -7.85
N GLU A 73 -5.69 0.11 -8.89
CA GLU A 73 -5.56 -1.34 -9.02
C GLU A 73 -4.71 -1.92 -7.91
N SER A 74 -3.64 -1.21 -7.54
CA SER A 74 -2.76 -1.67 -6.48
C SER A 74 -3.42 -1.62 -5.12
N VAL A 75 -4.26 -0.62 -4.86
CA VAL A 75 -5.01 -0.54 -3.61
C VAL A 75 -5.92 -1.77 -3.46
N GLU A 76 -6.63 -2.16 -4.52
CA GLU A 76 -7.47 -3.33 -4.48
C GLU A 76 -6.66 -4.60 -4.26
N ARG A 77 -5.55 -4.75 -4.96
CA ARG A 77 -4.68 -5.92 -4.83
C ARG A 77 -4.06 -6.00 -3.43
N LEU A 78 -3.59 -4.88 -2.90
CA LEU A 78 -3.05 -4.83 -1.55
C LEU A 78 -4.12 -5.12 -0.51
N ASN A 79 -5.35 -4.68 -0.74
CA ASN A 79 -6.46 -5.00 0.15
C ASN A 79 -6.73 -6.51 0.18
N GLU A 80 -6.68 -7.18 -0.97
CA GLU A 80 -6.80 -8.64 -1.03
C GLU A 80 -5.65 -9.31 -0.29
N LEU A 81 -4.42 -8.85 -0.51
CA LEU A 81 -3.24 -9.40 0.15
C LEU A 81 -3.27 -9.20 1.66
N SER A 82 -3.88 -8.12 2.13
CA SER A 82 -4.00 -7.86 3.57
C SER A 82 -4.83 -8.92 4.29
N ARG A 83 -5.64 -9.67 3.55
CA ARG A 83 -6.49 -10.73 4.12
C ARG A 83 -6.00 -12.12 3.74
N ALA A 84 -4.82 -12.21 3.11
CA ALA A 84 -4.26 -13.49 2.71
C ALA A 84 -4.03 -14.40 3.92
N GLU A 85 -4.20 -15.70 3.71
CA GLU A 85 -4.01 -16.71 4.74
C GLU A 85 -4.95 -16.52 5.94
N ASN A 86 -6.15 -16.00 5.68
CA ASN A 86 -7.18 -15.77 6.71
C ASN A 86 -6.75 -14.78 7.78
N TYR A 87 -5.79 -13.92 7.47
CA TYR A 87 -5.36 -12.88 8.39
C TYR A 87 -6.46 -11.82 8.56
N ASP A 88 -6.76 -11.47 9.80
CA ASP A 88 -7.67 -10.40 10.12
C ASP A 88 -6.91 -9.24 10.76
N PRO A 89 -6.66 -8.16 10.03
CA PRO A 89 -5.90 -7.03 10.58
C PRO A 89 -6.57 -6.38 11.79
N LEU A 90 -7.89 -6.45 11.88
CA LEU A 90 -8.63 -5.85 12.99
C LEU A 90 -8.53 -6.69 14.26
N ALA A 91 -8.48 -8.02 14.11
CA ALA A 91 -8.43 -8.92 15.26
C ALA A 91 -7.07 -8.91 15.94
N VAL A 92 -6.02 -8.50 15.25
CA VAL A 92 -4.63 -8.54 15.74
C VAL A 92 -4.21 -7.24 16.44
N GLN A 93 -5.08 -6.25 16.47
CA GLN A 93 -4.77 -4.94 17.06
C GLN A 93 -5.04 -4.84 18.57
N HIS A 94 -5.18 -5.96 19.22
CA HIS A 94 -5.43 -6.00 20.66
C HIS A 94 -4.16 -6.23 21.45
#